data_8c8913b2a901655727b3c59aaad2bcaf
#
_entry.id   8c8913b2a901655727b3c59aaad2bcaf
#
_cell.length_a   1.000
_cell.length_b   1.000
_cell.length_c   1.000
_cell.angle_alpha   90.00
_cell.angle_beta   90.00
_cell.angle_gamma   90.00
#
_symmetry.space_group_name_H-M   'P 1'
#
loop_
_entity.id
_entity.type
_entity.pdbx_description
1 polymer ?
#
loop_
_entity_poly.entity_id
_entity_poly.type
_entity_poly.pdbx_seq_one_letter_code
_entity_poly.pdbx_strand_id
1 'polypeptide(L)'
;LAITINIYYHGNNGNARKFAEEMLSSGIVDDIRAENGNLKYEYFFPMDDPETVLLIDSWKDQDALDKHHATPMMQKIIELREKYDLHMEVKRYVSDNSGIPEQDKAFIKN
;
A
#
# COMPACT_ATOMS: atom_id res chain seq x y z
N LEU A 1 9.73 -15.18 -1.94
CA LEU A 1 8.81 -14.75 -0.89
C LEU A 1 8.11 -13.47 -1.30
N ALA A 2 6.81 -13.42 -1.13
CA ALA A 2 6.06 -12.19 -1.35
C ALA A 2 6.41 -11.15 -0.29
N ILE A 3 6.39 -9.89 -0.69
CA ILE A 3 6.74 -8.76 0.17
C ILE A 3 5.53 -7.86 0.29
N THR A 4 5.19 -7.48 1.52
CA THR A 4 4.11 -6.54 1.79
C THR A 4 4.66 -5.32 2.49
N ILE A 5 4.39 -4.16 1.92
CA ILE A 5 4.75 -2.88 2.50
C ILE A 5 3.46 -2.23 2.99
N ASN A 6 3.37 -1.96 4.27
CA ASN A 6 2.30 -1.17 4.84
C ASN A 6 2.79 0.26 5.00
N ILE A 7 2.13 1.19 4.33
CA ILE A 7 2.48 2.60 4.40
C ILE A 7 1.32 3.33 5.06
N TYR A 8 1.59 3.91 6.24
CA TYR A 8 0.67 4.80 6.91
C TYR A 8 1.00 6.22 6.49
N TYR A 9 0.10 6.83 5.74
CA TYR A 9 0.22 8.24 5.36
C TYR A 9 -0.54 9.07 6.37
N HIS A 10 0.16 9.99 7.02
CA HIS A 10 -0.42 10.88 8.03
C HIS A 10 -0.49 12.30 7.47
N GLY A 11 -1.65 12.91 7.57
CA GLY A 11 -1.88 14.26 7.09
C GLY A 11 -2.71 15.10 8.05
N ASN A 12 -3.19 16.22 7.57
CA ASN A 12 -4.08 17.14 8.29
C ASN A 12 -5.20 17.57 7.35
N ASN A 13 -6.32 17.98 7.92
CA ASN A 13 -7.42 18.59 7.19
C ASN A 13 -7.99 17.70 6.07
N GLY A 14 -7.99 16.39 6.28
CA GLY A 14 -8.49 15.42 5.31
C GLY A 14 -7.54 15.15 4.13
N ASN A 15 -6.29 15.60 4.21
CA ASN A 15 -5.35 15.51 3.10
C ASN A 15 -4.95 14.08 2.77
N ALA A 16 -4.89 13.17 3.76
CA ALA A 16 -4.60 11.77 3.49
C ALA A 16 -5.69 11.13 2.62
N ARG A 17 -6.96 11.41 2.92
CA ARG A 17 -8.08 10.96 2.09
C ARG A 17 -8.01 11.54 0.69
N LYS A 18 -7.75 12.84 0.58
CA LYS A 18 -7.65 13.52 -0.72
C LYS A 18 -6.55 12.92 -1.58
N PHE A 19 -5.40 12.62 -0.97
CA PHE A 19 -4.30 11.94 -1.66
C PHE A 19 -4.74 10.58 -2.20
N ALA A 20 -5.33 9.73 -1.37
CA ALA A 20 -5.79 8.41 -1.79
C ALA A 20 -6.85 8.50 -2.89
N GLU A 21 -7.78 9.44 -2.77
CA GLU A 21 -8.81 9.68 -3.80
C GLU A 21 -8.18 10.10 -5.12
N GLU A 22 -7.17 10.96 -5.10
CA GLU A 22 -6.50 11.40 -6.34
C GLU A 22 -5.64 10.27 -6.92
N MET A 23 -4.98 9.46 -6.10
CA MET A 23 -4.28 8.28 -6.57
C MET A 23 -5.21 7.34 -7.34
N LEU A 24 -6.44 7.18 -6.86
CA LEU A 24 -7.44 6.33 -7.52
C LEU A 24 -8.02 7.02 -8.77
N SER A 25 -8.43 8.27 -8.68
CA SER A 25 -9.13 8.96 -9.77
C SER A 25 -8.21 9.32 -10.94
N SER A 26 -6.91 9.48 -10.69
CA SER A 26 -5.94 9.81 -11.74
C SER A 26 -5.56 8.63 -12.63
N GLY A 27 -5.93 7.40 -12.24
CA GLY A 27 -5.52 6.17 -12.94
C GLY A 27 -4.19 5.61 -12.48
N ILE A 28 -3.47 6.28 -11.58
CA ILE A 28 -2.16 5.80 -11.10
C ILE A 28 -2.28 4.42 -10.46
N VAL A 29 -3.30 4.21 -9.61
CA VAL A 29 -3.49 2.92 -8.93
C VAL A 29 -3.77 1.81 -9.94
N ASP A 30 -4.59 2.08 -10.96
CA ASP A 30 -4.85 1.09 -12.00
C ASP A 30 -3.57 0.70 -12.74
N ASP A 31 -2.71 1.66 -13.03
CA ASP A 31 -1.43 1.41 -13.69
C ASP A 31 -0.51 0.57 -12.82
N ILE A 32 -0.46 0.85 -11.50
CA ILE A 32 0.34 0.06 -10.55
C ILE A 32 -0.18 -1.37 -10.47
N ARG A 33 -1.50 -1.54 -10.37
CA ARG A 33 -2.11 -2.87 -10.31
C ARG A 33 -1.85 -3.70 -11.58
N ALA A 34 -1.60 -3.05 -12.71
CA ALA A 34 -1.27 -3.71 -13.96
C ALA A 34 0.22 -4.09 -14.06
N GLU A 35 1.07 -3.62 -13.16
CA GLU A 35 2.49 -3.96 -13.18
C GLU A 35 2.70 -5.45 -12.86
N ASN A 36 3.67 -6.05 -13.55
CA ASN A 36 3.99 -7.46 -13.33
C ASN A 36 4.47 -7.69 -11.89
N GLY A 37 3.78 -8.59 -11.21
CA GLY A 37 4.14 -8.96 -9.84
C GLY A 37 3.47 -8.14 -8.76
N ASN A 38 2.64 -7.16 -9.10
CA ASN A 38 1.81 -6.51 -8.09
C ASN A 38 0.74 -7.48 -7.61
N LEU A 39 0.66 -7.71 -6.30
CA LEU A 39 -0.31 -8.59 -5.67
C LEU A 39 -1.44 -7.83 -5.02
N LYS A 40 -1.15 -6.63 -4.51
CA LYS A 40 -2.14 -5.80 -3.83
C LYS A 40 -1.66 -4.35 -3.84
N TYR A 41 -2.57 -3.45 -4.07
CA TYR A 41 -2.35 -2.01 -3.92
C TYR A 41 -3.69 -1.41 -3.53
N GLU A 42 -3.93 -1.27 -2.22
CA GLU A 42 -5.26 -0.96 -1.72
C GLU A 42 -5.18 -0.05 -0.51
N TYR A 43 -6.07 0.93 -0.46
CA TYR A 43 -6.15 1.91 0.60
C TYR A 43 -7.22 1.56 1.62
N PHE A 44 -6.92 1.82 2.89
CA PHE A 44 -7.82 1.59 4.02
C PHE A 44 -7.74 2.77 4.99
N PHE A 45 -8.80 2.99 5.73
CA PHE A 45 -8.80 3.99 6.79
C PHE A 45 -8.77 3.30 8.14
N PRO A 46 -7.86 3.74 9.07
CA PRO A 46 -8.02 3.35 10.47
C PRO A 46 -9.37 3.89 10.95
N MET A 47 -10.12 3.03 11.64
CA MET A 47 -11.49 3.38 12.05
C MET A 47 -11.55 4.59 12.96
N ASP A 48 -10.52 4.80 13.77
CA ASP A 48 -10.46 5.84 14.77
C ASP A 48 -9.52 7.01 14.41
N ASP A 49 -9.04 7.06 13.17
CA ASP A 49 -8.13 8.12 12.73
C ASP A 49 -8.43 8.57 11.30
N PRO A 50 -9.25 9.63 11.15
CA PRO A 50 -9.61 10.12 9.81
C PRO A 50 -8.49 10.89 9.11
N GLU A 51 -7.39 11.19 9.81
CA GLU A 51 -6.25 11.92 9.24
C GLU A 51 -5.16 11.01 8.72
N THR A 52 -5.38 9.69 8.76
CA THR A 52 -4.43 8.68 8.28
C THR A 52 -5.09 7.83 7.20
N VAL A 53 -4.30 7.41 6.21
CA VAL A 53 -4.68 6.36 5.28
C VAL A 53 -3.59 5.30 5.27
N LEU A 54 -4.00 4.03 5.29
CA LEU A 54 -3.09 2.89 5.17
C LEU A 54 -3.12 2.39 3.74
N LEU A 55 -1.94 2.28 3.13
CA LEU A 55 -1.75 1.56 1.89
C LEU A 55 -1.16 0.18 2.20
N ILE A 56 -1.81 -0.86 1.73
CA ILE A 56 -1.22 -2.20 1.70
C ILE A 56 -0.72 -2.42 0.27
N ASP A 57 0.59 -2.57 0.13
CA ASP A 57 1.31 -2.58 -1.13
C ASP A 57 2.13 -3.88 -1.18
N SER A 58 1.67 -4.87 -1.96
CA SER A 58 2.27 -6.21 -1.98
C SER A 58 2.77 -6.59 -3.35
N TRP A 59 3.94 -7.24 -3.38
CA TRP A 59 4.65 -7.65 -4.58
C TRP A 59 5.12 -9.09 -4.46
N LYS A 60 5.19 -9.81 -5.58
CA LYS A 60 5.57 -11.22 -5.59
C LYS A 60 7.00 -11.45 -5.07
N ASP A 61 7.90 -10.47 -5.25
CA ASP A 61 9.28 -10.53 -4.81
C ASP A 61 9.92 -9.14 -4.84
N GLN A 62 11.17 -9.04 -4.39
CA GLN A 62 11.90 -7.78 -4.37
C GLN A 62 12.16 -7.24 -5.77
N ASP A 63 12.41 -8.11 -6.75
CA ASP A 63 12.67 -7.68 -8.12
C ASP A 63 11.46 -6.93 -8.70
N ALA A 64 10.25 -7.43 -8.48
CA ALA A 64 9.03 -6.76 -8.91
C ALA A 64 8.87 -5.39 -8.24
N LEU A 65 9.16 -5.30 -6.95
CA LEU A 65 9.12 -4.04 -6.21
C LEU A 65 10.16 -3.06 -6.74
N ASP A 66 11.39 -3.53 -7.01
CA ASP A 66 12.46 -2.70 -7.55
C ASP A 66 12.08 -2.14 -8.93
N LYS A 67 11.46 -2.95 -9.78
CA LYS A 67 10.98 -2.50 -11.08
C LYS A 67 9.90 -1.43 -10.94
N HIS A 68 9.00 -1.60 -9.98
CA HIS A 68 7.99 -0.58 -9.66
C HIS A 68 8.65 0.74 -9.27
N HIS A 69 9.63 0.70 -8.38
CA HIS A 69 10.35 1.90 -7.93
C HIS A 69 11.13 2.58 -9.05
N ALA A 70 11.46 1.86 -10.12
CA ALA A 70 12.18 2.41 -11.25
C ALA A 70 11.27 3.05 -12.31
N THR A 71 9.95 2.97 -12.14
CA THR A 71 9.01 3.56 -13.10
C THR A 71 8.96 5.08 -12.98
N PRO A 72 8.67 5.81 -14.08
CA PRO A 72 8.45 7.26 -14.00
C PRO A 72 7.27 7.65 -13.12
N MET A 73 6.36 6.72 -12.87
CA MET A 73 5.18 6.92 -12.04
C MET A 73 5.53 7.29 -10.61
N MET A 74 6.69 6.81 -10.09
CA MET A 74 7.12 7.12 -8.72
C MET A 74 7.26 8.63 -8.51
N GLN A 75 7.72 9.37 -9.52
CA GLN A 75 7.81 10.82 -9.41
C GLN A 75 6.45 11.46 -9.22
N LYS A 76 5.42 10.95 -9.91
CA LYS A 76 4.05 11.45 -9.75
C LYS A 76 3.51 11.18 -8.34
N ILE A 77 3.81 10.00 -7.81
CA ILE A 77 3.40 9.65 -6.43
C ILE A 77 4.06 10.57 -5.42
N ILE A 78 5.37 10.83 -5.59
CA ILE A 78 6.12 11.74 -4.72
C ILE A 78 5.53 13.15 -4.78
N GLU A 79 5.20 13.64 -5.97
CA GLU A 79 4.60 14.95 -6.14
C GLU A 79 3.24 15.06 -5.46
N LEU A 80 2.40 14.05 -5.55
CA LEU A 80 1.11 14.02 -4.87
C LEU A 80 1.27 14.00 -3.35
N ARG A 81 2.21 13.19 -2.86
CA ARG A 81 2.51 13.15 -1.42
C ARG A 81 2.93 14.52 -0.90
N GLU A 82 3.78 15.23 -1.64
CA GLU A 82 4.21 16.58 -1.28
C GLU A 82 3.06 17.59 -1.39
N LYS A 83 2.23 17.47 -2.43
CA LYS A 83 1.05 18.34 -2.62
C LYS A 83 0.14 18.33 -1.39
N TYR A 84 -0.03 17.16 -0.78
CA TYR A 84 -0.91 16.99 0.37
C TYR A 84 -0.18 17.04 1.72
N ASP A 85 1.13 17.32 1.70
CA ASP A 85 1.97 17.45 2.89
C ASP A 85 1.83 16.24 3.83
N LEU A 86 2.08 15.05 3.29
CA LEU A 86 1.93 13.80 4.03
C LEU A 86 3.25 13.32 4.60
N HIS A 87 3.18 12.79 5.82
CA HIS A 87 4.27 12.04 6.45
C HIS A 87 3.99 10.56 6.35
N MET A 88 5.05 9.75 6.33
CA MET A 88 4.93 8.30 6.12
C MET A 88 5.53 7.52 7.27
N GLU A 89 4.82 6.47 7.67
CA GLU A 89 5.38 5.41 8.50
C GLU A 89 5.33 4.12 7.68
N VAL A 90 6.49 3.46 7.50
CA VAL A 90 6.60 2.32 6.60
C VAL A 90 6.96 1.08 7.39
N LYS A 91 6.21 -0.01 7.20
CA LYS A 91 6.52 -1.32 7.79
C LYS A 91 6.58 -2.36 6.67
N ARG A 92 7.59 -3.22 6.75
CA ARG A 92 7.84 -4.24 5.74
C ARG A 92 7.66 -5.62 6.34
N TYR A 93 6.94 -6.48 5.61
CA TYR A 93 6.69 -7.86 5.99
C TYR A 93 7.01 -8.77 4.82
N VAL A 94 7.40 -10.00 5.13
CA VAL A 94 7.50 -11.06 4.13
C VAL A 94 6.45 -12.13 4.44
N SER A 95 5.94 -12.77 3.39
CA SER A 95 4.94 -13.81 3.58
C SER A 95 5.54 -15.03 4.25
N ASP A 96 4.76 -15.65 5.15
CA ASP A 96 5.09 -16.95 5.71
C ASP A 96 4.54 -18.04 4.78
N ASN A 97 5.42 -18.71 4.04
CA ASN A 97 5.04 -19.73 3.08
C ASN A 97 4.55 -21.02 3.75
N SER A 98 4.80 -21.17 5.06
CA SER A 98 4.23 -22.31 5.82
C SER A 98 2.72 -22.20 5.97
N GLY A 99 2.19 -20.98 5.82
CA GLY A 99 0.76 -20.73 5.98
C GLY A 99 0.31 -20.76 7.43
N ILE A 100 -0.99 -20.93 7.62
CA ILE A 100 -1.62 -20.92 8.93
C ILE A 100 -1.40 -22.29 9.59
N PRO A 101 -0.80 -22.35 10.81
CA PRO A 101 -0.67 -23.61 11.52
C PRO A 101 -2.02 -24.29 11.77
N GLU A 102 -2.03 -25.61 11.78
CA GLU A 102 -3.27 -26.37 11.90
C GLU A 102 -4.04 -26.03 13.18
N GLN A 103 -3.31 -25.87 14.29
CA GLN A 103 -3.96 -25.52 15.56
C GLN A 103 -4.63 -24.13 15.56
N ASP A 104 -4.15 -23.22 14.71
CA ASP A 104 -4.73 -21.88 14.61
C ASP A 104 -6.05 -21.88 13.85
N LYS A 105 -6.28 -22.88 13.01
CA LYS A 105 -7.51 -22.98 12.21
C LYS A 105 -8.74 -23.15 13.07
N ALA A 106 -8.60 -23.63 14.31
CA ALA A 106 -9.71 -23.74 15.25
C ALA A 106 -10.35 -22.40 15.56
N PHE A 107 -9.61 -21.29 15.38
CA PHE A 107 -10.09 -19.94 15.68
C PHE A 107 -10.62 -19.21 14.44
N ILE A 108 -10.60 -19.89 13.29
CA ILE A 108 -11.06 -19.31 12.02
C ILE A 108 -12.44 -19.88 11.71
N LYS A 109 -13.43 -18.99 11.63
CA LYS A 109 -14.79 -19.38 11.28
C LYS A 109 -14.92 -19.39 9.76
N ASN A 110 -15.40 -20.50 9.21
CA ASN A 110 -15.71 -20.62 7.78
C ASN A 110 -17.18 -20.40 7.50
#